data_e69b1caade2bbfcde11f4b4e3a6bc03c
#
_entry.id   e69b1caade2bbfcde11f4b4e3a6bc03c
#
_cell.length_a   1.000
_cell.length_b   1.000
_cell.length_c   1.000
_cell.angle_alpha   90.00
_cell.angle_beta   90.00
_cell.angle_gamma   90.00
#
_symmetry.space_group_name_H-M   'P 1'
#
loop_
_entity.id
_entity.type
_entity.pdbx_description
1 polymer ?
#
loop_
_entity_poly.entity_id
_entity_poly.type
_entity_poly.pdbx_seq_one_letter_code
_entity_poly.pdbx_strand_id
1 'polypeptide(L)'
;HLGGKVLIPVSQHIRALNAARLGADVEGVPTVLICRTDAHSAQLLTSDVDERDHPFLTGERTPEGFFRIKEDVGVEYAIARSLAYAPYADLLWWETSEPNLEEATQFAEAVHREFPGKILAYNCSPSFNWKKKLSEQEIADYQKKLGVLGYKYQFVTLAGFHALNYSMFTLARGYAERGMAAYSELQQAEFAAEKDGYTATRHQREVGTGWFDAVATTASGGQSSTTAMHGSTEHDQFHPKHP
;
A
#
# COMPACT_ATOMS: atom_id res chain seq x y z
N HIS A 1 -2.43 14.50 -5.99
CA HIS A 1 -1.46 15.26 -5.22
C HIS A 1 -1.50 16.72 -5.66
N LEU A 2 -1.82 17.63 -4.73
CA LEU A 2 -1.71 19.06 -4.97
C LEU A 2 -0.23 19.43 -5.05
N GLY A 3 0.12 20.34 -5.96
CA GLY A 3 1.46 20.93 -6.02
C GLY A 3 1.76 21.62 -4.70
N GLY A 4 2.85 21.21 -4.03
CA GLY A 4 3.18 21.64 -2.68
C GLY A 4 2.35 20.92 -1.62
N LYS A 5 2.93 19.87 -1.03
CA LYS A 5 2.33 19.21 0.12
C LYS A 5 2.23 20.18 1.28
N VAL A 6 1.10 20.17 1.98
CA VAL A 6 0.84 21.03 3.14
C VAL A 6 0.74 20.16 4.39
N LEU A 7 1.60 20.41 5.36
CA LEU A 7 1.58 19.73 6.66
C LEU A 7 0.61 20.44 7.63
N ILE A 8 0.09 19.69 8.58
CA ILE A 8 -0.56 20.19 9.78
C ILE A 8 0.44 20.21 10.94
N PRO A 9 0.26 21.02 12.00
CA PRO A 9 1.13 20.99 13.18
C PRO A 9 1.26 19.62 13.81
N VAL A 10 2.43 19.32 14.38
CA VAL A 10 2.71 18.03 15.03
C VAL A 10 1.64 17.68 16.07
N SER A 11 1.26 18.63 16.93
CA SER A 11 0.24 18.43 17.96
C SER A 11 -1.14 18.11 17.40
N GLN A 12 -1.49 18.67 16.25
CA GLN A 12 -2.76 18.38 15.58
C GLN A 12 -2.79 16.94 15.06
N HIS A 13 -1.68 16.46 14.49
CA HIS A 13 -1.59 15.08 14.02
C HIS A 13 -1.61 14.07 15.18
N ILE A 14 -0.93 14.38 16.30
CA ILE A 14 -1.00 13.56 17.51
C ILE A 14 -2.44 13.42 18.02
N ARG A 15 -3.22 14.52 18.01
CA ARG A 15 -4.65 14.44 18.37
C ARG A 15 -5.44 13.51 17.46
N ALA A 16 -5.14 13.53 16.16
CA ALA A 16 -5.78 12.61 15.20
C ALA A 16 -5.40 11.14 15.47
N LEU A 17 -4.13 10.86 15.79
CA LEU A 17 -3.68 9.51 16.16
C LEU A 17 -4.37 9.00 17.43
N ASN A 18 -4.48 9.85 18.46
CA ASN A 18 -5.19 9.52 19.69
C ASN A 18 -6.69 9.27 19.45
N ALA A 19 -7.33 10.08 18.60
CA ALA A 19 -8.74 9.89 18.25
C ALA A 19 -8.96 8.57 17.49
N ALA A 20 -8.05 8.22 16.57
CA ALA A 20 -8.11 6.96 15.84
C ALA A 20 -7.92 5.75 16.78
N ARG A 21 -6.99 5.83 17.73
CA ARG A 21 -6.79 4.79 18.74
C ARG A 21 -8.03 4.64 19.63
N LEU A 22 -8.57 5.76 20.12
CA LEU A 22 -9.79 5.75 20.93
C LEU A 22 -10.96 5.11 20.18
N GLY A 23 -11.14 5.42 18.88
CA GLY A 23 -12.18 4.80 18.05
C GLY A 23 -12.02 3.28 17.97
N ALA A 24 -10.80 2.78 17.74
CA ALA A 24 -10.52 1.35 17.71
C ALA A 24 -10.78 0.67 19.07
N ASP A 25 -10.38 1.32 20.18
CA ASP A 25 -10.57 0.81 21.53
C ASP A 25 -12.06 0.75 21.92
N VAL A 26 -12.86 1.76 21.55
CA VAL A 26 -14.30 1.80 21.78
C VAL A 26 -15.01 0.67 21.03
N GLU A 27 -14.62 0.42 19.77
CA GLU A 27 -15.18 -0.67 18.96
C GLU A 27 -14.63 -2.06 19.35
N GLY A 28 -13.61 -2.13 20.22
CA GLY A 28 -12.98 -3.38 20.64
C GLY A 28 -12.23 -4.11 19.52
N VAL A 29 -11.71 -3.40 18.53
CA VAL A 29 -10.98 -3.98 17.40
C VAL A 29 -9.48 -3.70 17.48
N PRO A 30 -8.61 -4.72 17.28
CA PRO A 30 -7.16 -4.56 17.36
C PRO A 30 -6.58 -3.89 16.10
N THR A 31 -7.02 -2.66 15.84
CA THR A 31 -6.57 -1.90 14.66
C THR A 31 -5.13 -1.44 14.81
N VAL A 32 -4.32 -1.73 13.80
CA VAL A 32 -2.94 -1.24 13.70
C VAL A 32 -2.93 0.16 13.12
N LEU A 33 -2.31 1.11 13.85
CA LEU A 33 -2.16 2.49 13.40
C LEU A 33 -0.79 2.70 12.75
N ILE A 34 -0.80 3.10 11.47
CA ILE A 34 0.41 3.50 10.75
C ILE A 34 0.40 5.03 10.62
N CYS A 35 1.35 5.69 11.27
CA CYS A 35 1.51 7.12 11.18
C CYS A 35 2.34 7.50 9.96
N ARG A 36 1.76 8.24 9.02
CA ARG A 36 2.45 8.78 7.85
C ARG A 36 2.87 10.22 8.07
N THR A 37 4.08 10.57 7.63
CA THR A 37 4.50 11.96 7.44
C THR A 37 5.00 12.19 6.01
N ASP A 38 4.65 13.33 5.44
CA ASP A 38 5.13 13.80 4.13
C ASP A 38 6.20 14.90 4.27
N ALA A 39 6.77 15.08 5.47
CA ALA A 39 7.68 16.17 5.79
C ALA A 39 8.95 16.21 4.92
N HIS A 40 9.39 15.05 4.38
CA HIS A 40 10.55 14.96 3.50
C HIS A 40 10.46 15.88 2.26
N SER A 41 9.27 16.06 1.71
CA SER A 41 9.06 16.84 0.48
C SER A 41 7.99 17.93 0.60
N ALA A 42 7.48 18.17 1.81
CA ALA A 42 6.50 19.21 2.04
C ALA A 42 7.13 20.59 2.01
N GLN A 43 6.42 21.55 1.43
CA GLN A 43 6.86 22.93 1.30
C GLN A 43 6.12 23.89 2.22
N LEU A 44 4.97 23.47 2.75
CA LEU A 44 4.07 24.34 3.50
C LEU A 44 3.58 23.66 4.78
N LEU A 45 3.31 24.51 5.79
CA LEU A 45 2.68 24.13 7.05
C LEU A 45 1.48 25.05 7.31
N THR A 46 0.36 24.49 7.79
CA THR A 46 -0.87 25.27 8.01
C THR A 46 -0.76 26.27 9.16
N SER A 47 0.01 25.96 10.20
CA SER A 47 0.16 26.80 11.40
C SER A 47 1.44 26.44 12.15
N ASP A 48 2.07 27.43 12.77
CA ASP A 48 3.29 27.33 13.56
C ASP A 48 3.03 27.21 15.08
N VAL A 49 1.85 26.80 15.48
CA VAL A 49 1.46 26.70 16.90
C VAL A 49 2.24 25.63 17.66
N ASP A 50 3.01 24.80 17.00
CA ASP A 50 3.80 23.73 17.60
C ASP A 50 5.30 24.04 17.48
N GLU A 51 5.96 24.22 18.62
CA GLU A 51 7.38 24.59 18.68
C GLU A 51 8.30 23.56 18.02
N ARG A 52 7.89 22.29 17.91
CA ARG A 52 8.65 21.23 17.24
C ARG A 52 8.79 21.45 15.74
N ASP A 53 7.88 22.22 15.14
CA ASP A 53 7.93 22.57 13.73
C ASP A 53 8.84 23.81 13.46
N HIS A 54 9.06 24.69 14.45
CA HIS A 54 9.79 25.96 14.28
C HIS A 54 11.19 25.84 13.66
N PRO A 55 12.04 24.86 14.04
CA PRO A 55 13.38 24.74 13.46
C PRO A 55 13.40 24.57 11.94
N PHE A 56 12.30 24.09 11.36
CA PHE A 56 12.16 23.73 9.95
C PHE A 56 11.46 24.81 9.12
N LEU A 57 11.05 25.92 9.74
CA LEU A 57 10.35 27.02 9.06
C LEU A 57 11.31 28.14 8.66
N THR A 58 11.03 28.80 7.54
CA THR A 58 11.76 29.99 7.07
C THR A 58 11.41 31.25 7.85
N GLY A 59 10.23 31.27 8.50
CA GLY A 59 9.62 32.48 9.07
C GLY A 59 8.72 33.25 8.08
N GLU A 60 8.75 32.88 6.81
CA GLU A 60 7.91 33.48 5.78
C GLU A 60 6.55 32.81 5.63
N ARG A 61 5.59 33.55 5.07
CA ARG A 61 4.26 33.03 4.75
C ARG A 61 3.92 33.20 3.27
N THR A 62 3.04 32.34 2.78
CA THR A 62 2.39 32.55 1.48
C THR A 62 1.29 33.59 1.59
N PRO A 63 0.79 34.15 0.46
CA PRO A 63 -0.34 35.08 0.47
C PRO A 63 -1.60 34.48 1.13
N GLU A 64 -1.78 33.15 1.07
CA GLU A 64 -2.89 32.42 1.68
C GLU A 64 -2.69 32.19 3.19
N GLY A 65 -1.50 32.52 3.72
CA GLY A 65 -1.19 32.44 5.14
C GLY A 65 -0.46 31.16 5.59
N PHE A 66 -0.11 30.23 4.70
CA PHE A 66 0.69 29.06 5.04
C PHE A 66 2.13 29.44 5.38
N PHE A 67 2.73 28.75 6.34
CA PHE A 67 4.14 28.89 6.67
C PHE A 67 5.01 28.13 5.68
N ARG A 68 6.10 28.74 5.23
CA ARG A 68 7.06 28.09 4.33
C ARG A 68 8.04 27.24 5.11
N ILE A 69 8.22 26.02 4.65
CA ILE A 69 9.24 25.09 5.13
C ILE A 69 10.55 25.38 4.39
N LYS A 70 11.69 25.27 5.07
CA LYS A 70 13.03 25.38 4.49
C LYS A 70 13.24 24.30 3.42
N GLU A 71 14.00 24.61 2.37
CA GLU A 71 14.19 23.70 1.23
C GLU A 71 15.00 22.43 1.58
N ASP A 72 15.99 22.53 2.44
CA ASP A 72 16.98 21.48 2.71
C ASP A 72 16.70 20.66 3.99
N VAL A 73 15.46 20.57 4.42
CA VAL A 73 15.14 19.86 5.68
C VAL A 73 14.92 18.35 5.49
N GLY A 74 14.53 17.92 4.32
CA GLY A 74 14.49 16.52 3.87
C GLY A 74 14.13 15.49 4.95
N VAL A 75 15.01 14.52 5.11
CA VAL A 75 14.85 13.42 6.07
C VAL A 75 14.88 13.88 7.52
N GLU A 76 15.57 14.99 7.85
CA GLU A 76 15.67 15.48 9.23
C GLU A 76 14.31 15.92 9.78
N TYR A 77 13.52 16.62 8.96
CA TYR A 77 12.17 17.00 9.38
C TYR A 77 11.23 15.78 9.48
N ALA A 78 11.37 14.82 8.57
CA ALA A 78 10.63 13.56 8.66
C ALA A 78 10.98 12.80 9.94
N ILE A 79 12.26 12.75 10.34
CA ILE A 79 12.73 12.14 11.59
C ILE A 79 12.14 12.87 12.80
N ALA A 80 12.28 14.19 12.89
CA ALA A 80 11.79 14.98 14.03
C ALA A 80 10.29 14.78 14.26
N ARG A 81 9.49 14.79 13.20
CA ARG A 81 8.05 14.53 13.29
C ARG A 81 7.75 13.09 13.68
N SER A 82 8.46 12.12 13.08
CA SER A 82 8.23 10.70 13.37
C SER A 82 8.59 10.33 14.82
N LEU A 83 9.64 10.90 15.39
CA LEU A 83 9.97 10.75 16.81
C LEU A 83 8.85 11.28 17.71
N ALA A 84 8.25 12.42 17.36
CA ALA A 84 7.11 12.96 18.09
C ALA A 84 5.85 12.08 17.99
N TYR A 85 5.68 11.35 16.89
CA TYR A 85 4.53 10.46 16.66
C TYR A 85 4.72 9.04 17.19
N ALA A 86 5.96 8.62 17.40
CA ALA A 86 6.28 7.24 17.77
C ALA A 86 5.51 6.69 18.98
N PRO A 87 5.22 7.46 20.05
CA PRO A 87 4.42 6.98 21.17
C PRO A 87 2.94 6.70 20.84
N TYR A 88 2.42 7.26 19.73
CA TYR A 88 0.99 7.30 19.41
C TYR A 88 0.62 6.40 18.22
N ALA A 89 1.57 5.71 17.61
CA ALA A 89 1.34 4.84 16.46
C ALA A 89 2.07 3.50 16.63
N ASP A 90 1.55 2.45 16.03
CA ASP A 90 2.18 1.13 16.02
C ASP A 90 3.36 1.09 15.06
N LEU A 91 3.19 1.70 13.88
CA LEU A 91 4.23 1.81 12.86
C LEU A 91 4.44 3.27 12.46
N LEU A 92 5.65 3.57 12.00
CA LEU A 92 5.99 4.87 11.40
C LEU A 92 6.26 4.69 9.91
N TRP A 93 5.70 5.61 9.13
CA TRP A 93 5.90 5.69 7.68
C TRP A 93 6.23 7.13 7.28
N TRP A 94 7.42 7.34 6.76
CA TRP A 94 7.78 8.59 6.09
C TRP A 94 7.71 8.40 4.57
N GLU A 95 7.04 9.31 3.89
CA GLU A 95 6.89 9.26 2.45
C GLU A 95 8.13 9.82 1.77
N THR A 96 8.67 9.08 0.80
CA THR A 96 9.84 9.45 0.02
C THR A 96 9.46 9.81 -1.41
N SER A 97 10.35 10.49 -2.14
CA SER A 97 10.16 10.84 -3.55
C SER A 97 10.95 9.96 -4.51
N GLU A 98 11.95 9.23 -3.98
CA GLU A 98 12.80 8.31 -4.74
C GLU A 98 13.33 7.17 -3.84
N PRO A 99 13.83 6.06 -4.43
CA PRO A 99 14.42 4.99 -3.64
C PRO A 99 15.84 5.40 -3.20
N ASN A 100 15.97 5.80 -1.94
CA ASN A 100 17.23 6.19 -1.32
C ASN A 100 17.47 5.37 -0.05
N LEU A 101 18.40 4.40 -0.13
CA LEU A 101 18.68 3.50 0.99
C LEU A 101 19.48 4.20 2.10
N GLU A 102 20.27 5.22 1.77
CA GLU A 102 21.05 5.99 2.73
C GLU A 102 20.12 6.79 3.65
N GLU A 103 19.16 7.54 3.10
CA GLU A 103 18.14 8.24 3.89
C GLU A 103 17.27 7.27 4.68
N ALA A 104 16.93 6.10 4.10
CA ALA A 104 16.19 5.08 4.81
C ALA A 104 16.96 4.53 6.01
N THR A 105 18.29 4.39 5.89
CA THR A 105 19.17 4.00 6.99
C THR A 105 19.20 5.09 8.07
N GLN A 106 19.45 6.34 7.69
CA GLN A 106 19.47 7.49 8.59
C GLN A 106 18.17 7.61 9.40
N PHE A 107 17.03 7.49 8.73
CA PHE A 107 15.72 7.52 9.38
C PHE A 107 15.55 6.37 10.38
N ALA A 108 15.85 5.14 9.97
CA ALA A 108 15.71 3.96 10.81
C ALA A 108 16.60 4.02 12.06
N GLU A 109 17.86 4.41 11.90
CA GLU A 109 18.82 4.56 13.02
C GLU A 109 18.38 5.63 14.01
N ALA A 110 17.91 6.78 13.52
CA ALA A 110 17.40 7.85 14.37
C ALA A 110 16.18 7.41 15.19
N VAL A 111 15.22 6.73 14.55
CA VAL A 111 14.04 6.23 15.26
C VAL A 111 14.40 5.13 16.26
N HIS A 112 15.22 4.15 15.87
CA HIS A 112 15.55 3.02 16.74
C HIS A 112 16.47 3.38 17.91
N ARG A 113 17.19 4.48 17.84
CA ARG A 113 17.97 5.03 18.95
C ARG A 113 17.09 5.41 20.13
N GLU A 114 15.92 6.00 19.86
CA GLU A 114 14.99 6.47 20.89
C GLU A 114 13.84 5.48 21.16
N PHE A 115 13.43 4.75 20.13
CA PHE A 115 12.36 3.76 20.19
C PHE A 115 12.85 2.41 19.66
N PRO A 116 13.68 1.67 20.41
CA PRO A 116 14.19 0.36 19.99
C PRO A 116 13.05 -0.60 19.59
N GLY A 117 13.14 -1.19 18.41
CA GLY A 117 12.14 -2.14 17.93
C GLY A 117 10.86 -1.52 17.34
N LYS A 118 10.75 -0.18 17.22
CA LYS A 118 9.64 0.47 16.52
C LYS A 118 9.58 -0.03 15.09
N ILE A 119 8.43 -0.55 14.69
CA ILE A 119 8.21 -1.06 13.34
C ILE A 119 8.12 0.11 12.37
N LEU A 120 8.80 -0.03 11.23
CA LEU A 120 8.79 0.95 10.16
C LEU A 120 8.05 0.40 8.94
N ALA A 121 7.37 1.30 8.21
CA ALA A 121 6.73 1.02 6.95
C ALA A 121 7.41 1.79 5.81
N TYR A 122 7.47 1.20 4.61
CA TYR A 122 8.06 1.81 3.43
C TYR A 122 7.17 1.62 2.19
N ASN A 123 6.93 2.71 1.48
CA ASN A 123 6.26 2.69 0.19
C ASN A 123 7.26 2.51 -0.95
N CYS A 124 7.31 1.31 -1.52
CA CYS A 124 8.00 1.06 -2.78
C CYS A 124 7.17 1.64 -3.94
N SER A 125 7.13 2.95 -4.05
CA SER A 125 6.18 3.66 -4.90
C SER A 125 6.34 3.32 -6.39
N PRO A 126 5.24 3.11 -7.13
CA PRO A 126 5.25 2.99 -8.59
C PRO A 126 5.60 4.32 -9.29
N SER A 127 5.56 5.45 -8.57
CA SER A 127 5.99 6.76 -9.09
C SER A 127 7.50 6.86 -9.23
N PHE A 128 8.26 5.98 -8.56
CA PHE A 128 9.71 5.91 -8.72
C PHE A 128 10.04 5.24 -10.05
N ASN A 129 10.94 5.84 -10.81
CA ASN A 129 11.54 5.12 -11.93
C ASN A 129 12.75 4.32 -11.41
N TRP A 130 12.47 3.12 -10.89
CA TRP A 130 13.42 2.25 -10.23
C TRP A 130 14.68 1.99 -11.07
N LYS A 131 14.50 1.58 -12.33
CA LYS A 131 15.61 1.26 -13.24
C LYS A 131 16.44 2.48 -13.66
N LYS A 132 15.90 3.69 -13.53
CA LYS A 132 16.66 4.93 -13.78
C LYS A 132 17.56 5.29 -12.62
N LYS A 133 17.23 4.84 -11.40
CA LYS A 133 17.91 5.21 -10.16
C LYS A 133 18.86 4.13 -9.63
N LEU A 134 18.52 2.86 -9.85
CA LEU A 134 19.19 1.70 -9.27
C LEU A 134 19.48 0.65 -10.34
N SER A 135 20.56 -0.11 -10.14
CA SER A 135 20.86 -1.32 -10.91
C SER A 135 19.86 -2.43 -10.62
N GLU A 136 19.81 -3.45 -11.47
CA GLU A 136 18.92 -4.61 -11.28
C GLU A 136 19.22 -5.36 -9.97
N GLN A 137 20.50 -5.47 -9.61
CA GLN A 137 20.90 -6.12 -8.35
C GLN A 137 20.46 -5.30 -7.13
N GLU A 138 20.62 -3.98 -7.17
CA GLU A 138 20.16 -3.10 -6.08
C GLU A 138 18.64 -3.16 -5.92
N ILE A 139 17.88 -3.18 -7.02
CA ILE A 139 16.42 -3.34 -7.00
C ILE A 139 16.04 -4.69 -6.38
N ALA A 140 16.70 -5.79 -6.78
CA ALA A 140 16.43 -7.13 -6.27
C ALA A 140 16.68 -7.26 -4.75
N ASP A 141 17.68 -6.54 -4.23
CA ASP A 141 18.06 -6.59 -2.82
C ASP A 141 17.37 -5.52 -1.97
N TYR A 142 16.74 -4.53 -2.59
CA TYR A 142 16.24 -3.33 -1.91
C TYR A 142 15.33 -3.63 -0.72
N GLN A 143 14.31 -4.47 -0.93
CA GLN A 143 13.35 -4.83 0.11
C GLN A 143 13.99 -5.63 1.25
N LYS A 144 14.97 -6.48 0.96
CA LYS A 144 15.71 -7.23 1.98
C LYS A 144 16.52 -6.29 2.86
N LYS A 145 17.22 -5.32 2.25
CA LYS A 145 17.98 -4.29 2.96
C LYS A 145 17.09 -3.43 3.85
N LEU A 146 15.94 -2.98 3.33
CA LEU A 146 14.93 -2.29 4.15
C LEU A 146 14.44 -3.15 5.32
N GLY A 147 14.20 -4.44 5.08
CA GLY A 147 13.77 -5.38 6.12
C GLY A 147 14.79 -5.53 7.27
N VAL A 148 16.10 -5.49 6.96
CA VAL A 148 17.18 -5.49 7.96
C VAL A 148 17.17 -4.20 8.80
N LEU A 149 16.87 -3.06 8.18
CA LEU A 149 16.77 -1.76 8.85
C LEU A 149 15.50 -1.60 9.72
N GLY A 150 14.59 -2.59 9.72
CA GLY A 150 13.37 -2.52 10.54
C GLY A 150 12.11 -2.09 9.79
N TYR A 151 12.16 -1.86 8.48
CA TYR A 151 10.99 -1.66 7.64
C TYR A 151 10.29 -3.00 7.42
N LYS A 152 9.48 -3.42 8.38
CA LYS A 152 8.83 -4.75 8.38
C LYS A 152 7.53 -4.77 7.58
N TYR A 153 6.94 -3.60 7.32
CA TYR A 153 5.79 -3.46 6.44
C TYR A 153 6.19 -2.68 5.18
N GLN A 154 6.24 -3.39 4.06
CA GLN A 154 6.63 -2.83 2.77
C GLN A 154 5.52 -3.08 1.76
N PHE A 155 5.20 -2.09 0.95
CA PHE A 155 4.10 -2.20 0.01
C PHE A 155 4.42 -1.44 -1.28
N VAL A 156 3.80 -1.88 -2.38
CA VAL A 156 3.81 -1.20 -3.66
C VAL A 156 2.42 -0.62 -3.88
N THR A 157 2.26 0.68 -3.64
CA THR A 157 0.97 1.34 -3.88
C THR A 157 0.55 1.21 -5.33
N LEU A 158 -0.75 0.98 -5.56
CA LEU A 158 -1.34 0.90 -6.90
C LEU A 158 -0.80 -0.25 -7.78
N ALA A 159 -0.07 -1.23 -7.23
CA ALA A 159 0.44 -2.36 -8.02
C ALA A 159 -0.69 -3.10 -8.77
N GLY A 160 -1.79 -3.39 -8.07
CA GLY A 160 -2.96 -4.02 -8.66
C GLY A 160 -3.63 -3.14 -9.74
N PHE A 161 -3.72 -1.84 -9.51
CA PHE A 161 -4.22 -0.88 -10.49
C PHE A 161 -3.38 -0.91 -11.79
N HIS A 162 -2.06 -0.82 -11.67
CA HIS A 162 -1.17 -0.83 -12.83
C HIS A 162 -1.20 -2.17 -13.56
N ALA A 163 -1.17 -3.28 -12.82
CA ALA A 163 -1.22 -4.62 -13.41
C ALA A 163 -2.53 -4.82 -14.20
N LEU A 164 -3.69 -4.50 -13.59
CA LEU A 164 -4.99 -4.64 -14.23
C LEU A 164 -5.11 -3.74 -15.47
N ASN A 165 -4.77 -2.47 -15.37
CA ASN A 165 -4.92 -1.53 -16.49
C ASN A 165 -3.99 -1.87 -17.64
N TYR A 166 -2.73 -2.23 -17.37
CA TYR A 166 -1.80 -2.61 -18.42
C TYR A 166 -2.20 -3.92 -19.09
N SER A 167 -2.65 -4.91 -18.33
CA SER A 167 -3.15 -6.19 -18.87
C SER A 167 -4.37 -5.96 -19.76
N MET A 168 -5.36 -5.19 -19.32
CA MET A 168 -6.55 -4.85 -20.10
C MET A 168 -6.21 -4.04 -21.35
N PHE A 169 -5.30 -3.07 -21.25
CA PHE A 169 -4.84 -2.31 -22.41
C PHE A 169 -4.19 -3.23 -23.46
N THR A 170 -3.32 -4.15 -23.02
CA THR A 170 -2.63 -5.08 -23.91
C THR A 170 -3.62 -6.02 -24.61
N LEU A 171 -4.58 -6.57 -23.85
CA LEU A 171 -5.64 -7.41 -24.40
C LEU A 171 -6.51 -6.65 -25.40
N ALA A 172 -6.99 -5.46 -25.04
CA ALA A 172 -7.87 -4.67 -25.91
C ALA A 172 -7.17 -4.28 -27.22
N ARG A 173 -5.91 -3.88 -27.16
CA ARG A 173 -5.10 -3.58 -28.36
C ARG A 173 -4.94 -4.81 -29.25
N GLY A 174 -4.54 -5.94 -28.67
CA GLY A 174 -4.38 -7.18 -29.40
C GLY A 174 -5.70 -7.70 -30.03
N TYR A 175 -6.80 -7.55 -29.25
CA TYR A 175 -8.13 -7.96 -29.70
C TYR A 175 -8.64 -7.11 -30.89
N ALA A 176 -8.36 -5.80 -30.87
CA ALA A 176 -8.72 -4.91 -32.00
C ALA A 176 -8.02 -5.30 -33.28
N GLU A 177 -6.80 -5.84 -33.23
CA GLU A 177 -6.00 -6.24 -34.38
C GLU A 177 -6.28 -7.69 -34.81
N ARG A 178 -6.48 -8.64 -33.87
CA ARG A 178 -6.46 -10.09 -34.13
C ARG A 178 -7.66 -10.85 -33.56
N GLY A 179 -8.63 -10.14 -32.94
CA GLY A 179 -9.84 -10.74 -32.39
C GLY A 179 -9.56 -11.83 -31.37
N MET A 180 -10.30 -12.94 -31.48
CA MET A 180 -10.22 -14.06 -30.52
C MET A 180 -8.82 -14.72 -30.45
N ALA A 181 -7.96 -14.54 -31.45
CA ALA A 181 -6.60 -15.05 -31.36
C ALA A 181 -5.82 -14.40 -30.22
N ALA A 182 -5.97 -13.09 -30.00
CA ALA A 182 -5.34 -12.40 -28.88
C ALA A 182 -5.91 -12.82 -27.53
N TYR A 183 -7.23 -13.04 -27.43
CA TYR A 183 -7.83 -13.56 -26.22
C TYR A 183 -7.38 -14.99 -25.90
N SER A 184 -7.29 -15.85 -26.92
CA SER A 184 -6.81 -17.22 -26.76
C SER A 184 -5.39 -17.30 -26.21
N GLU A 185 -4.50 -16.35 -26.58
CA GLU A 185 -3.15 -16.26 -26.01
C GLU A 185 -3.18 -16.00 -24.50
N LEU A 186 -4.03 -15.08 -24.03
CA LEU A 186 -4.24 -14.84 -22.61
C LEU A 186 -4.74 -16.12 -21.91
N GLN A 187 -5.77 -16.76 -22.46
CA GLN A 187 -6.34 -17.99 -21.91
C GLN A 187 -5.30 -19.12 -21.78
N GLN A 188 -4.47 -19.31 -22.82
CA GLN A 188 -3.41 -20.34 -22.76
C GLN A 188 -2.33 -20.00 -21.72
N ALA A 189 -2.02 -18.71 -21.53
CA ALA A 189 -1.10 -18.28 -20.50
C ALA A 189 -1.66 -18.56 -19.08
N GLU A 190 -2.96 -18.36 -18.87
CA GLU A 190 -3.65 -18.71 -17.63
C GLU A 190 -3.60 -20.21 -17.33
N PHE A 191 -3.91 -21.05 -18.32
CA PHE A 191 -3.81 -22.51 -18.15
C PHE A 191 -2.38 -22.96 -17.86
N ALA A 192 -1.40 -22.39 -18.54
CA ALA A 192 0.01 -22.70 -18.27
C ALA A 192 0.46 -22.29 -16.86
N ALA A 193 -0.14 -21.25 -16.28
CA ALA A 193 0.17 -20.76 -14.93
C ALA A 193 -0.46 -21.60 -13.81
N GLU A 194 -1.41 -22.50 -14.10
CA GLU A 194 -2.03 -23.37 -13.09
C GLU A 194 -1.00 -24.21 -12.32
N LYS A 195 0.05 -24.67 -12.99
CA LYS A 195 1.16 -25.41 -12.38
C LYS A 195 1.93 -24.57 -11.32
N ASP A 196 1.87 -23.25 -11.43
CA ASP A 196 2.52 -22.29 -10.54
C ASP A 196 1.54 -21.78 -9.46
N GLY A 197 0.32 -22.33 -9.41
CA GLY A 197 -0.70 -22.02 -8.41
C GLY A 197 -1.73 -20.97 -8.83
N TYR A 198 -1.80 -20.61 -10.11
CA TYR A 198 -2.86 -19.74 -10.61
C TYR A 198 -4.19 -20.51 -10.67
N THR A 199 -5.24 -19.94 -10.10
CA THR A 199 -6.54 -20.66 -9.93
C THR A 199 -7.72 -19.99 -10.62
N ALA A 200 -7.56 -18.76 -11.11
CA ALA A 200 -8.67 -17.97 -11.65
C ALA A 200 -9.23 -18.48 -13.00
N THR A 201 -8.61 -19.49 -13.63
CA THR A 201 -9.23 -20.28 -14.70
C THR A 201 -10.54 -20.93 -14.24
N ARG A 202 -10.68 -21.16 -12.94
CA ARG A 202 -11.91 -21.64 -12.27
C ARG A 202 -12.69 -20.45 -11.70
N HIS A 203 -13.06 -19.53 -12.55
CA HIS A 203 -13.60 -18.23 -12.16
C HIS A 203 -14.85 -18.31 -11.27
N GLN A 204 -15.77 -19.27 -11.48
CA GLN A 204 -16.94 -19.45 -10.64
C GLN A 204 -16.57 -19.80 -9.19
N ARG A 205 -15.56 -20.63 -9.02
CA ARG A 205 -15.01 -20.94 -7.70
C ARG A 205 -14.38 -19.72 -7.04
N GLU A 206 -13.56 -18.98 -7.78
CA GLU A 206 -12.83 -17.81 -7.25
C GLU A 206 -13.78 -16.65 -6.84
N VAL A 207 -14.91 -16.48 -7.52
CA VAL A 207 -15.94 -15.49 -7.12
C VAL A 207 -16.89 -15.99 -6.04
N GLY A 208 -16.67 -17.21 -5.52
CA GLY A 208 -17.38 -17.74 -4.36
C GLY A 208 -18.80 -18.24 -4.64
N THR A 209 -19.10 -18.67 -5.88
CA THR A 209 -20.44 -19.19 -6.26
C THR A 209 -20.87 -20.35 -5.35
N GLY A 210 -19.95 -21.21 -4.92
CA GLY A 210 -20.23 -22.31 -3.99
C GLY A 210 -20.80 -21.88 -2.63
N TRP A 211 -20.53 -20.64 -2.18
CA TRP A 211 -21.11 -20.07 -0.97
C TRP A 211 -22.64 -19.95 -1.10
N PHE A 212 -23.11 -19.44 -2.21
CA PHE A 212 -24.55 -19.27 -2.46
C PHE A 212 -25.27 -20.62 -2.50
N ASP A 213 -24.66 -21.63 -3.09
CA ASP A 213 -25.19 -23.01 -3.08
C ASP A 213 -25.27 -23.58 -1.66
N ALA A 214 -24.23 -23.36 -0.84
CA ALA A 214 -24.21 -23.80 0.54
C ALA A 214 -25.31 -23.11 1.37
N VAL A 215 -25.51 -21.82 1.20
CA VAL A 215 -26.58 -21.04 1.86
C VAL A 215 -27.96 -21.55 1.42
N ALA A 216 -28.20 -21.67 0.11
CA ALA A 216 -29.47 -22.14 -0.43
C ALA A 216 -29.82 -23.55 0.04
N THR A 217 -28.85 -24.45 0.03
CA THR A 217 -29.02 -25.85 0.49
C THR A 217 -29.31 -25.92 1.99
N THR A 218 -28.60 -25.13 2.79
CA THR A 218 -28.83 -25.07 4.23
C THR A 218 -30.20 -24.50 4.57
N ALA A 219 -30.59 -23.39 3.95
CA ALA A 219 -31.86 -22.72 4.18
C ALA A 219 -33.07 -23.59 3.75
N SER A 220 -32.92 -24.44 2.74
CA SER A 220 -33.96 -25.34 2.24
C SER A 220 -33.99 -26.72 2.92
N GLY A 221 -33.18 -26.93 3.94
CA GLY A 221 -33.06 -28.26 4.58
C GLY A 221 -32.55 -29.35 3.63
N GLY A 222 -31.66 -28.99 2.72
CA GLY A 222 -31.07 -29.89 1.74
C GLY A 222 -31.89 -30.12 0.47
N GLN A 223 -32.97 -29.35 0.28
CA GLN A 223 -33.94 -29.55 -0.84
C GLN A 223 -33.83 -28.50 -1.94
N SER A 224 -32.73 -27.72 -1.99
CA SER A 224 -32.57 -26.75 -3.07
C SER A 224 -32.35 -27.45 -4.42
N SER A 225 -33.22 -27.13 -5.39
CA SER A 225 -33.08 -27.58 -6.78
C SER A 225 -32.37 -26.57 -7.68
N THR A 226 -32.01 -25.40 -7.13
CA THR A 226 -31.42 -24.29 -7.86
C THR A 226 -29.98 -24.05 -7.41
N THR A 227 -29.16 -25.11 -7.42
CA THR A 227 -27.73 -24.97 -7.16
C THR A 227 -27.01 -24.63 -8.47
N ALA A 228 -26.11 -23.66 -8.41
CA ALA A 228 -25.32 -23.24 -9.57
C ALA A 228 -24.28 -24.30 -9.99
N MET A 229 -23.98 -25.21 -9.09
CA MET A 229 -22.82 -26.10 -9.21
C MET A 229 -23.20 -27.49 -9.68
N HIS A 230 -24.20 -28.12 -9.07
CA HIS A 230 -24.56 -29.48 -9.38
C HIS A 230 -25.25 -29.59 -10.75
N GLY A 231 -24.61 -30.32 -11.69
CA GLY A 231 -25.12 -30.49 -13.04
C GLY A 231 -24.95 -29.27 -13.97
N SER A 232 -24.21 -28.23 -13.55
CA SER A 232 -23.87 -27.08 -14.39
C SER A 232 -22.69 -27.39 -15.32
N THR A 233 -22.50 -26.55 -16.36
CA THR A 233 -21.32 -26.60 -17.22
C THR A 233 -20.01 -26.30 -16.47
N GLU A 234 -20.11 -25.73 -15.27
CA GLU A 234 -18.98 -25.31 -14.44
C GLU A 234 -18.68 -26.31 -13.29
N HIS A 235 -19.37 -27.47 -13.29
CA HIS A 235 -19.24 -28.47 -12.22
C HIS A 235 -17.78 -28.88 -11.96
N ASP A 236 -16.98 -29.03 -13.02
CA ASP A 236 -15.57 -29.45 -12.92
C ASP A 236 -14.66 -28.38 -12.26
N GLN A 237 -15.10 -27.12 -12.16
CA GLN A 237 -14.34 -26.08 -11.45
C GLN A 237 -14.29 -26.32 -9.94
N PHE A 238 -15.29 -27.04 -9.39
CA PHE A 238 -15.42 -27.30 -7.95
C PHE A 238 -15.03 -28.72 -7.56
N HIS A 239 -15.09 -29.62 -8.52
CA HIS A 239 -14.74 -31.02 -8.34
C HIS A 239 -13.65 -31.43 -9.35
N PRO A 240 -12.41 -30.95 -9.18
CA PRO A 240 -11.33 -31.33 -10.08
C PRO A 240 -11.20 -32.85 -10.05
N LYS A 241 -11.24 -33.47 -11.21
CA LYS A 241 -10.87 -34.90 -11.34
C LYS A 241 -9.44 -34.99 -10.83
N HIS A 242 -9.23 -35.73 -9.74
CA HIS A 242 -7.88 -36.05 -9.29
C HIS A 242 -7.14 -36.73 -10.46
N PRO A 243 -5.88 -36.29 -10.75
CA PRO A 243 -5.07 -36.95 -11.77
C PRO A 243 -4.80 -38.40 -11.44
#